data_854fc473a111099b0246c6c840eb7426
#
_entry.id   854fc473a111099b0246c6c840eb7426
#
_cell.length_a   1.000
_cell.length_b   1.000
_cell.length_c   1.000
_cell.angle_alpha   90.00
_cell.angle_beta   90.00
_cell.angle_gamma   90.00
#
_symmetry.space_group_name_H-M   'P 1'
#
loop_
_entity.id
_entity.type
_entity.pdbx_description
1 polymer ?
#
loop_
_entity_poly.entity_id
_entity_poly.type
_entity_poly.pdbx_seq_one_letter_code
_entity_poly.pdbx_strand_id
1 'polypeptide(L)'
;MIYELEKLNLYCEKEIIVCNPINKETFECCGKSGKFEVDEIYMKQLKGKYKYKCKHIISDCLLCQNDKNYHTDIKQCYESIIRIANIFKDRTNGDINLYKTGDLRSSILKLLFDKRKLNYDINKPDLIKNYREYQWLMESSKGALIFCKDGFTGNIIQYDKNSYYPSIMLNKKLKIPVKEGEFIKLDELPEKFDKVGIYRCKIDKSGIFEHNYLFRHNSHHFYTNIDMKRAKSLNLSMELVNDGKENFLYYSEDKLIQSRDIFEEYIEMLFEMKKEYKNKNDDEMNIYIKRFLSALWGVLCQKREFQYKIDYSKEDEIKNMKDGDEIIKRHRYTENVDKITVMNKMNPMETRFGRLKPFLLSMGRYIMSKLIEDDALNGNIVKIHTDGFCVINNGEQNDYKINNKLGGLKIEKEGKYFIQNVNKMYCA
;
A
#
# COMPACT_ATOMS: atom_id res chain seq x y z
N MET A 1 5.50 31.66 -14.34
CA MET A 1 5.71 30.20 -14.52
C MET A 1 5.41 29.73 -15.95
N ILE A 2 4.21 29.86 -16.51
CA ILE A 2 3.97 29.59 -17.94
C ILE A 2 4.98 30.32 -18.85
N TYR A 3 5.26 31.57 -18.54
CA TYR A 3 6.27 32.37 -19.25
C TYR A 3 7.70 31.78 -19.15
N GLU A 4 8.06 31.20 -18.03
CA GLU A 4 9.35 30.49 -17.87
C GLU A 4 9.37 29.19 -18.67
N LEU A 5 8.28 28.44 -18.69
CA LEU A 5 8.14 27.23 -19.48
C LEU A 5 8.17 27.51 -20.99
N GLU A 6 7.57 28.62 -21.43
CA GLU A 6 7.65 29.08 -22.83
C GLU A 6 9.08 29.40 -23.24
N LYS A 7 9.83 30.14 -22.42
CA LYS A 7 11.25 30.44 -22.67
C LYS A 7 12.11 29.18 -22.81
N LEU A 8 11.71 28.11 -22.17
CA LEU A 8 12.42 26.85 -22.20
C LEU A 8 11.99 25.92 -23.33
N ASN A 9 10.98 26.32 -24.12
CA ASN A 9 10.39 25.46 -25.16
C ASN A 9 9.93 24.08 -24.64
N LEU A 10 9.39 24.04 -23.42
CA LEU A 10 9.13 22.83 -22.68
C LEU A 10 7.63 22.44 -22.65
N TYR A 11 6.81 23.00 -23.53
CA TYR A 11 5.41 22.63 -23.59
C TYR A 11 5.09 21.79 -24.82
N CYS A 12 4.14 20.92 -24.67
CA CYS A 12 3.65 20.09 -25.74
C CYS A 12 2.32 20.67 -26.23
N GLU A 13 2.17 20.85 -27.55
CA GLU A 13 0.96 21.46 -28.16
C GLU A 13 -0.36 20.77 -27.82
N LYS A 14 -0.33 19.58 -27.25
CA LYS A 14 -1.51 18.73 -27.00
C LYS A 14 -1.77 18.37 -25.54
N GLU A 15 -0.86 18.66 -24.64
CA GLU A 15 -0.95 18.21 -23.25
C GLU A 15 -0.73 19.35 -22.27
N ILE A 16 -1.67 19.46 -21.33
CA ILE A 16 -1.57 20.40 -20.23
C ILE A 16 -0.87 19.69 -19.09
N ILE A 17 0.27 20.17 -18.69
CA ILE A 17 1.01 19.73 -17.52
C ILE A 17 0.62 20.66 -16.38
N VAL A 18 0.00 20.09 -15.34
CA VAL A 18 -0.32 20.83 -14.12
C VAL A 18 0.71 20.42 -13.08
N CYS A 19 1.59 21.33 -12.73
CA CYS A 19 2.43 21.19 -11.56
C CYS A 19 1.63 21.64 -10.33
N ASN A 20 1.61 20.85 -9.28
CA ASN A 20 0.96 21.25 -8.04
C ASN A 20 1.78 22.38 -7.42
N PRO A 21 1.23 23.60 -7.33
CA PRO A 21 1.99 24.73 -6.86
C PRO A 21 2.30 24.58 -5.38
N ILE A 22 3.48 24.97 -5.02
CA ILE A 22 3.92 25.14 -3.63
C ILE A 22 3.04 26.21 -2.94
N ASN A 23 2.40 27.09 -3.73
CA ASN A 23 1.38 28.05 -3.29
C ASN A 23 0.05 27.77 -3.95
N LYS A 24 -1.04 27.80 -3.16
CA LYS A 24 -2.43 27.57 -3.62
C LYS A 24 -2.92 28.56 -4.69
N GLU A 25 -2.19 29.63 -4.94
CA GLU A 25 -2.54 30.72 -5.84
C GLU A 25 -1.93 30.58 -7.24
N THR A 26 -0.95 29.72 -7.43
CA THR A 26 -0.33 29.48 -8.73
C THR A 26 -0.76 28.15 -9.30
N PHE A 27 -1.54 28.20 -10.34
CA PHE A 27 -1.96 27.06 -11.13
C PHE A 27 -1.16 27.03 -12.42
N GLU A 28 -0.52 25.92 -12.77
CA GLU A 28 0.38 25.86 -13.90
C GLU A 28 -0.01 24.82 -14.89
N CYS A 29 -0.12 25.24 -16.12
CA CYS A 29 -0.46 24.38 -17.21
C CYS A 29 0.62 24.48 -18.28
N CYS A 30 1.31 23.41 -18.54
CA CYS A 30 2.27 23.28 -19.61
C CYS A 30 1.52 23.07 -20.93
N GLY A 31 1.73 23.94 -21.91
CA GLY A 31 1.17 23.80 -23.26
C GLY A 31 0.29 24.92 -23.76
N LYS A 32 0.05 25.95 -22.97
CA LYS A 32 -0.42 27.23 -23.48
C LYS A 32 0.16 28.38 -22.68
N SER A 33 0.75 29.32 -23.40
CA SER A 33 1.12 30.62 -22.89
C SER A 33 -0.12 31.37 -22.38
N GLY A 34 -0.06 31.77 -21.14
CA GLY A 34 -1.05 32.63 -20.55
C GLY A 34 -0.52 33.15 -19.22
N LYS A 35 -0.67 34.43 -18.99
CA LYS A 35 -0.44 34.98 -17.65
C LYS A 35 -1.47 34.37 -16.72
N PHE A 36 -1.09 34.07 -15.51
CA PHE A 36 -1.92 33.49 -14.46
C PHE A 36 -2.92 34.45 -13.82
N GLU A 37 -2.93 35.67 -14.18
CA GLU A 37 -4.08 36.56 -14.01
C GLU A 37 -5.15 36.17 -15.03
N VAL A 38 -5.59 34.94 -14.95
CA VAL A 38 -6.65 34.40 -15.77
C VAL A 38 -7.93 34.71 -15.05
N ASP A 39 -8.84 35.39 -15.73
CA ASP A 39 -10.13 35.69 -15.14
C ASP A 39 -10.87 34.38 -14.74
N GLU A 40 -11.81 34.50 -13.83
CA GLU A 40 -12.53 33.35 -13.28
C GLU A 40 -13.30 32.57 -14.36
N ILE A 41 -13.63 33.21 -15.47
CA ILE A 41 -14.34 32.63 -16.61
C ILE A 41 -13.44 31.71 -17.38
N TYR A 42 -12.19 32.08 -17.63
CA TYR A 42 -11.22 31.24 -18.32
C TYR A 42 -10.83 30.04 -17.46
N MET A 43 -10.68 30.21 -16.16
CA MET A 43 -10.43 29.07 -15.23
C MET A 43 -11.62 28.11 -15.17
N LYS A 44 -12.86 28.57 -15.25
CA LYS A 44 -14.05 27.72 -15.37
C LYS A 44 -14.06 26.93 -16.69
N GLN A 45 -13.67 27.56 -17.78
CA GLN A 45 -13.56 26.92 -19.11
C GLN A 45 -12.42 25.89 -19.12
N LEU A 46 -11.28 26.20 -18.53
CA LEU A 46 -10.17 25.25 -18.37
C LEU A 46 -10.58 24.07 -17.50
N LYS A 47 -11.21 24.30 -16.34
CA LYS A 47 -11.72 23.23 -15.48
C LYS A 47 -12.75 22.35 -16.19
N GLY A 48 -13.64 22.91 -17.00
CA GLY A 48 -14.65 22.17 -17.75
C GLY A 48 -14.06 21.37 -18.91
N LYS A 49 -13.20 21.99 -19.71
CA LYS A 49 -12.69 21.44 -20.97
C LYS A 49 -11.49 20.49 -20.81
N TYR A 50 -10.72 20.64 -19.73
CA TYR A 50 -9.46 19.93 -19.51
C TYR A 50 -9.41 19.11 -18.23
N LYS A 51 -10.51 19.03 -17.48
CA LYS A 51 -10.62 18.28 -16.22
C LYS A 51 -10.11 16.83 -16.31
N TYR A 52 -10.21 16.22 -17.48
CA TYR A 52 -9.76 14.85 -17.73
C TYR A 52 -8.35 14.76 -18.34
N LYS A 53 -7.81 15.87 -18.87
CA LYS A 53 -6.47 15.87 -19.48
C LYS A 53 -5.36 16.30 -18.51
N CYS A 54 -5.71 16.94 -17.41
CA CYS A 54 -4.76 17.48 -16.44
C CYS A 54 -4.42 16.52 -15.27
N LYS A 55 -4.83 15.26 -15.34
CA LYS A 55 -4.44 14.25 -14.36
C LYS A 55 -3.10 13.62 -14.76
N HIS A 56 -2.04 14.38 -14.66
CA HIS A 56 -0.71 13.87 -14.87
C HIS A 56 -0.04 13.54 -13.54
N ILE A 57 0.82 12.52 -13.51
CA ILE A 57 1.78 12.26 -12.41
C ILE A 57 2.53 13.54 -12.02
N ILE A 58 2.71 14.39 -12.98
CA ILE A 58 3.41 15.67 -12.89
C ILE A 58 2.69 16.69 -12.01
N SER A 59 1.35 16.64 -11.91
CA SER A 59 0.61 17.50 -10.97
C SER A 59 0.97 17.20 -9.52
N ASP A 60 1.52 16.00 -9.30
CA ASP A 60 1.95 15.50 -8.01
C ASP A 60 3.43 15.09 -8.11
N CYS A 61 4.33 16.08 -8.16
CA CYS A 61 5.74 15.78 -8.04
C CYS A 61 6.00 15.01 -6.73
N LEU A 62 6.30 13.72 -6.83
CA LEU A 62 6.48 12.86 -5.66
C LEU A 62 7.64 13.33 -4.77
N LEU A 63 8.61 14.01 -5.34
CA LEU A 63 9.74 14.57 -4.61
C LEU A 63 9.27 15.77 -3.77
N CYS A 64 8.51 16.69 -4.39
CA CYS A 64 7.96 17.84 -3.68
C CYS A 64 6.85 17.49 -2.68
N GLN A 65 6.17 16.35 -2.83
CA GLN A 65 5.23 15.85 -1.82
C GLN A 65 5.93 15.42 -0.53
N ASN A 66 7.14 14.89 -0.63
CA ASN A 66 7.92 14.45 0.53
C ASN A 66 8.70 15.60 1.17
N ASP A 67 9.26 16.47 0.36
CA ASP A 67 9.96 17.68 0.75
C ASP A 67 9.45 18.83 -0.13
N LYS A 68 8.69 19.74 0.45
CA LYS A 68 8.09 20.88 -0.25
C LYS A 68 9.12 21.81 -0.92
N ASN A 69 10.37 21.72 -0.50
CA ASN A 69 11.48 22.51 -1.01
C ASN A 69 12.46 21.68 -1.84
N TYR A 70 12.11 20.45 -2.22
CA TYR A 70 13.00 19.55 -2.95
C TYR A 70 13.48 20.19 -4.27
N HIS A 71 12.57 20.79 -5.02
CA HIS A 71 12.91 21.60 -6.19
C HIS A 71 12.82 23.08 -5.84
N THR A 72 13.91 23.77 -6.02
CA THR A 72 14.01 25.22 -5.73
C THR A 72 13.32 26.07 -6.78
N ASP A 73 13.14 25.52 -7.99
CA ASP A 73 12.42 26.17 -9.08
C ASP A 73 11.64 25.15 -9.95
N ILE A 74 10.74 25.67 -10.75
CA ILE A 74 9.84 24.89 -11.61
C ILE A 74 10.58 24.24 -12.77
N LYS A 75 11.65 24.85 -13.25
CA LYS A 75 12.47 24.31 -14.32
C LYS A 75 13.07 22.98 -13.88
N GLN A 76 13.69 22.96 -12.70
CA GLN A 76 14.26 21.74 -12.14
C GLN A 76 13.19 20.67 -11.96
N CYS A 77 12.03 21.03 -11.41
CA CYS A 77 10.90 20.11 -11.24
C CYS A 77 10.46 19.52 -12.58
N TYR A 78 10.30 20.35 -13.59
CA TYR A 78 9.89 19.94 -14.93
C TYR A 78 10.94 19.03 -15.59
N GLU A 79 12.21 19.42 -15.59
CA GLU A 79 13.31 18.63 -16.17
C GLU A 79 13.43 17.26 -15.53
N SER A 80 13.30 17.19 -14.20
CA SER A 80 13.29 15.94 -13.45
C SER A 80 12.15 15.02 -13.88
N ILE A 81 10.96 15.54 -14.00
CA ILE A 81 9.77 14.81 -14.40
C ILE A 81 9.88 14.28 -15.81
N ILE A 82 10.33 15.12 -16.77
CA ILE A 82 10.58 14.73 -18.16
C ILE A 82 11.60 13.60 -18.22
N ARG A 83 12.72 13.76 -17.51
CA ARG A 83 13.78 12.76 -17.45
C ARG A 83 13.25 11.41 -16.94
N ILE A 84 12.52 11.41 -15.84
CA ILE A 84 11.94 10.20 -15.25
C ILE A 84 10.92 9.54 -16.19
N ALA A 85 10.05 10.35 -16.81
CA ALA A 85 9.08 9.85 -17.77
C ALA A 85 9.75 9.19 -18.99
N ASN A 86 10.82 9.78 -19.52
CA ASN A 86 11.57 9.20 -20.63
C ASN A 86 12.26 7.89 -20.21
N ILE A 87 12.89 7.84 -19.03
CA ILE A 87 13.49 6.61 -18.51
C ILE A 87 12.45 5.47 -18.43
N PHE A 88 11.27 5.73 -17.88
CA PHE A 88 10.21 4.72 -17.83
C PHE A 88 9.74 4.31 -19.23
N LYS A 89 9.60 5.27 -20.13
CA LYS A 89 9.22 4.98 -21.52
C LYS A 89 10.23 4.06 -22.19
N ASP A 90 11.54 4.36 -22.07
CA ASP A 90 12.61 3.57 -22.67
C ASP A 90 12.69 2.17 -22.04
N ARG A 91 12.61 2.07 -20.71
CA ARG A 91 12.63 0.79 -19.98
C ARG A 91 11.43 -0.10 -20.22
N THR A 92 10.35 0.44 -20.71
CA THR A 92 9.12 -0.27 -21.02
C THR A 92 8.84 -0.38 -22.51
N ASN A 93 9.82 -0.11 -23.37
CA ASN A 93 9.69 -0.10 -24.84
C ASN A 93 8.52 0.76 -25.35
N GLY A 94 8.26 1.86 -24.67
CA GLY A 94 7.19 2.79 -25.00
C GLY A 94 5.83 2.45 -24.39
N ASP A 95 5.69 1.31 -23.69
CA ASP A 95 4.41 0.86 -23.07
C ASP A 95 3.94 1.85 -22.02
N ILE A 96 4.85 2.41 -21.24
CA ILE A 96 4.53 3.38 -20.19
C ILE A 96 4.96 4.79 -20.62
N ASN A 97 3.95 5.60 -20.84
CA ASN A 97 4.11 7.03 -20.98
C ASN A 97 3.48 7.71 -19.77
N LEU A 98 4.30 8.14 -18.82
CA LEU A 98 3.84 8.78 -17.58
C LEU A 98 3.02 10.04 -17.83
N TYR A 99 3.25 10.74 -18.95
CA TYR A 99 2.41 11.88 -19.35
C TYR A 99 0.98 11.48 -19.70
N LYS A 100 0.77 10.26 -20.19
CA LYS A 100 -0.55 9.76 -20.59
C LYS A 100 -1.28 9.04 -19.47
N THR A 101 -0.58 8.58 -18.44
CA THR A 101 -1.19 7.84 -17.34
C THR A 101 -1.87 8.73 -16.30
N GLY A 102 -1.40 9.96 -16.15
CA GLY A 102 -2.04 10.99 -15.34
C GLY A 102 -1.72 10.95 -13.85
N ASP A 103 -1.54 9.80 -13.24
CA ASP A 103 -1.25 9.64 -11.82
C ASP A 103 -0.46 8.36 -11.51
N LEU A 104 0.10 8.29 -10.31
CA LEU A 104 0.90 7.14 -9.87
C LEU A 104 0.11 5.83 -9.91
N ARG A 105 -1.17 5.85 -9.50
CA ARG A 105 -2.04 4.66 -9.51
C ARG A 105 -2.22 4.13 -10.91
N SER A 106 -2.62 4.99 -11.84
CA SER A 106 -2.83 4.63 -13.24
C SER A 106 -1.55 4.10 -13.88
N SER A 107 -0.40 4.68 -13.53
CA SER A 107 0.92 4.23 -14.00
C SER A 107 1.29 2.84 -13.47
N ILE A 108 1.08 2.59 -12.18
CA ILE A 108 1.32 1.28 -11.57
C ILE A 108 0.44 0.21 -12.23
N LEU A 109 -0.86 0.49 -12.36
CA LEU A 109 -1.80 -0.46 -12.96
C LEU A 109 -1.45 -0.73 -14.43
N LYS A 110 -1.15 0.32 -15.21
CA LYS A 110 -0.76 0.16 -16.60
C LYS A 110 0.51 -0.66 -16.72
N LEU A 111 1.58 -0.31 -15.99
CA LEU A 111 2.82 -1.07 -16.02
C LEU A 111 2.62 -2.54 -15.64
N LEU A 112 1.84 -2.81 -14.58
CA LEU A 112 1.54 -4.17 -14.15
C LEU A 112 0.80 -4.95 -15.25
N PHE A 113 -0.22 -4.35 -15.89
CA PHE A 113 -1.03 -5.04 -16.87
C PHE A 113 -0.33 -5.17 -18.22
N ASP A 114 0.45 -4.18 -18.65
CA ASP A 114 1.19 -4.22 -19.92
C ASP A 114 2.38 -5.20 -19.86
N LYS A 115 3.03 -5.34 -18.70
CA LYS A 115 4.10 -6.32 -18.47
C LYS A 115 3.60 -7.75 -18.26
N ARG A 116 2.36 -7.91 -17.87
CA ARG A 116 1.74 -9.22 -17.78
C ARG A 116 1.36 -9.70 -19.17
N LYS A 117 2.22 -10.43 -19.83
CA LYS A 117 1.84 -11.32 -20.95
C LYS A 117 1.01 -12.51 -20.46
N LEU A 118 0.13 -12.29 -19.49
CA LEU A 118 -0.74 -13.34 -18.99
C LEU A 118 -1.75 -13.71 -20.07
N ASN A 119 -1.87 -15.00 -20.31
CA ASN A 119 -3.08 -15.59 -20.87
C ASN A 119 -4.26 -15.16 -19.99
N TYR A 120 -4.81 -14.01 -20.32
CA TYR A 120 -5.79 -13.24 -19.54
C TYR A 120 -7.08 -14.01 -19.30
N ASP A 121 -7.32 -15.09 -20.06
CA ASP A 121 -8.64 -15.71 -20.13
C ASP A 121 -8.88 -16.80 -19.08
N ILE A 122 -7.83 -17.46 -18.57
CA ILE A 122 -8.03 -18.60 -17.64
C ILE A 122 -7.92 -18.21 -16.18
N ASN A 123 -7.06 -17.21 -15.83
CA ASN A 123 -6.74 -16.87 -14.45
C ASN A 123 -7.00 -15.39 -14.09
N LYS A 124 -7.91 -14.74 -14.80
CA LYS A 124 -8.27 -13.36 -14.51
C LYS A 124 -8.96 -13.28 -13.15
N PRO A 125 -8.46 -12.47 -12.20
CA PRO A 125 -9.16 -12.28 -10.93
C PRO A 125 -10.56 -11.71 -11.15
N ASP A 126 -11.54 -12.22 -10.42
CA ASP A 126 -12.92 -11.72 -10.45
C ASP A 126 -13.10 -10.53 -9.52
N LEU A 127 -13.99 -9.61 -9.89
CA LEU A 127 -14.47 -8.58 -8.98
C LEU A 127 -15.09 -9.21 -7.73
N ILE A 128 -14.90 -8.57 -6.59
CA ILE A 128 -15.59 -8.96 -5.36
C ILE A 128 -17.01 -8.37 -5.44
N LYS A 129 -17.99 -9.22 -5.72
CA LYS A 129 -19.41 -8.85 -5.78
C LYS A 129 -20.18 -9.22 -4.52
N ASN A 130 -19.73 -10.26 -3.84
CA ASN A 130 -20.30 -10.71 -2.58
C ASN A 130 -19.82 -9.81 -1.43
N TYR A 131 -20.72 -8.97 -0.91
CA TYR A 131 -20.38 -8.03 0.15
C TYR A 131 -19.99 -8.73 1.46
N ARG A 132 -20.55 -9.92 1.75
CA ARG A 132 -20.16 -10.74 2.91
C ARG A 132 -18.71 -11.22 2.79
N GLU A 133 -18.28 -11.69 1.59
CA GLU A 133 -16.89 -12.01 1.32
C GLU A 133 -15.99 -10.78 1.55
N TYR A 134 -16.38 -9.62 1.00
CA TYR A 134 -15.66 -8.36 1.22
C TYR A 134 -15.50 -8.05 2.71
N GLN A 135 -16.55 -8.20 3.53
CA GLN A 135 -16.47 -7.96 4.96
C GLN A 135 -15.43 -8.88 5.63
N TRP A 136 -15.44 -10.17 5.33
CA TRP A 136 -14.46 -11.12 5.88
C TRP A 136 -13.03 -10.79 5.48
N LEU A 137 -12.82 -10.39 4.22
CA LEU A 137 -11.52 -9.94 3.72
C LEU A 137 -11.04 -8.70 4.47
N MET A 138 -11.92 -7.72 4.73
CA MET A 138 -11.54 -6.49 5.42
C MET A 138 -11.30 -6.72 6.91
N GLU A 139 -12.13 -7.53 7.56
CA GLU A 139 -11.97 -7.87 8.98
C GLU A 139 -10.69 -8.66 9.25
N SER A 140 -10.28 -9.53 8.35
CA SER A 140 -9.01 -10.27 8.44
C SER A 140 -7.78 -9.45 8.02
N SER A 141 -7.97 -8.28 7.39
CA SER A 141 -6.90 -7.41 6.90
C SER A 141 -6.30 -6.53 7.99
N LYS A 142 -5.89 -7.12 9.11
CA LYS A 142 -5.18 -6.37 10.16
C LYS A 142 -3.75 -6.01 9.70
N GLY A 143 -3.24 -4.89 10.20
CA GLY A 143 -1.92 -4.37 9.85
C GLY A 143 -0.76 -5.29 10.25
N ALA A 144 0.46 -4.82 10.04
CA ALA A 144 1.69 -5.50 10.40
C ALA A 144 1.85 -5.68 11.92
N LEU A 145 2.89 -6.41 12.33
CA LEU A 145 3.32 -6.43 13.72
C LEU A 145 3.83 -5.05 14.10
N ILE A 146 3.41 -4.59 15.28
CA ILE A 146 3.85 -3.34 15.87
C ILE A 146 4.06 -3.59 17.36
N PHE A 147 5.23 -3.24 17.84
CA PHE A 147 5.59 -3.31 19.25
C PHE A 147 6.58 -2.19 19.58
N CYS A 148 6.52 -1.69 20.80
CA CYS A 148 7.48 -0.74 21.32
C CYS A 148 7.63 -0.93 22.82
N LYS A 149 8.85 -0.98 23.28
CA LYS A 149 9.20 -0.84 24.70
C LYS A 149 9.39 0.65 24.96
N ASP A 150 8.28 1.33 25.22
CA ASP A 150 8.26 2.78 25.41
C ASP A 150 9.17 3.21 26.55
N GLY A 151 9.94 4.29 26.36
CA GLY A 151 10.90 4.80 27.33
C GLY A 151 12.23 4.02 27.40
N PHE A 152 12.45 3.04 26.53
CA PHE A 152 13.72 2.29 26.51
C PHE A 152 14.89 3.20 26.11
N THR A 153 15.99 3.08 26.87
CA THR A 153 17.29 3.72 26.53
C THR A 153 18.39 2.66 26.55
N GLY A 154 19.14 2.54 25.46
CA GLY A 154 20.22 1.55 25.37
C GLY A 154 20.88 1.48 24.02
N ASN A 155 21.90 0.64 23.91
CA ASN A 155 22.51 0.32 22.62
C ASN A 155 21.60 -0.62 21.85
N ILE A 156 21.33 -0.28 20.59
CA ILE A 156 20.48 -1.06 19.71
C ILE A 156 21.09 -1.20 18.32
N ILE A 157 20.67 -2.23 17.61
CA ILE A 157 20.80 -2.33 16.17
C ILE A 157 19.39 -2.33 15.57
N GLN A 158 19.12 -1.39 14.68
CA GLN A 158 17.90 -1.34 13.89
C GLN A 158 18.10 -2.03 12.55
N TYR A 159 17.32 -3.06 12.32
CA TYR A 159 17.25 -3.79 11.06
C TYR A 159 16.01 -3.37 10.27
N ASP A 160 16.14 -3.34 8.94
CA ASP A 160 15.05 -3.06 8.01
C ASP A 160 15.08 -4.00 6.82
N LYS A 161 13.91 -4.42 6.32
CA LYS A 161 13.79 -5.29 5.16
C LYS A 161 13.72 -4.51 3.86
N ASN A 162 14.62 -4.82 2.94
CA ASN A 162 14.68 -4.17 1.64
C ASN A 162 13.45 -4.52 0.78
N SER A 163 12.57 -3.52 0.53
CA SER A 163 11.33 -3.68 -0.25
C SER A 163 10.46 -4.84 0.25
N TYR A 164 10.07 -4.77 1.52
CA TYR A 164 9.43 -5.87 2.25
C TYR A 164 8.19 -6.45 1.56
N TYR A 165 7.13 -5.65 1.37
CA TYR A 165 5.89 -6.14 0.75
C TYR A 165 6.09 -6.65 -0.69
N PRO A 166 6.86 -5.98 -1.56
CA PRO A 166 7.25 -6.56 -2.84
C PRO A 166 7.91 -7.94 -2.71
N SER A 167 8.80 -8.13 -1.72
CA SER A 167 9.43 -9.44 -1.49
C SER A 167 8.44 -10.52 -1.05
N ILE A 168 7.42 -10.14 -0.27
CA ILE A 168 6.35 -11.06 0.13
C ILE A 168 5.48 -11.44 -1.07
N MET A 169 5.18 -10.49 -1.96
CA MET A 169 4.43 -10.78 -3.19
C MET A 169 5.14 -11.78 -4.10
N LEU A 170 6.47 -11.89 -4.02
CA LEU A 170 7.26 -12.92 -4.72
C LEU A 170 7.50 -14.20 -3.90
N ASN A 171 6.91 -14.32 -2.72
CA ASN A 171 7.09 -15.51 -1.90
C ASN A 171 6.39 -16.71 -2.52
N LYS A 172 7.17 -17.80 -2.76
CA LYS A 172 6.68 -19.05 -3.37
C LYS A 172 5.58 -19.76 -2.57
N LYS A 173 5.40 -19.41 -1.29
CA LYS A 173 4.36 -19.98 -0.43
C LYS A 173 3.08 -19.13 -0.40
N LEU A 174 3.08 -17.96 -1.04
CA LEU A 174 1.91 -17.08 -1.06
C LEU A 174 1.02 -17.41 -2.25
N LYS A 175 -0.05 -18.14 -1.99
CA LYS A 175 -1.20 -18.28 -2.90
C LYS A 175 -2.23 -17.22 -2.56
N ILE A 176 -2.83 -16.63 -3.58
CA ILE A 176 -3.87 -15.62 -3.44
C ILE A 176 -5.16 -16.05 -4.14
N PRO A 177 -6.33 -15.82 -3.52
CA PRO A 177 -7.60 -16.09 -4.17
C PRO A 177 -7.86 -15.10 -5.31
N VAL A 178 -8.31 -15.61 -6.44
CA VAL A 178 -8.68 -14.83 -7.62
C VAL A 178 -10.17 -14.94 -7.97
N LYS A 179 -10.88 -15.89 -7.38
CA LYS A 179 -12.32 -16.11 -7.51
C LYS A 179 -13.00 -16.09 -6.14
N GLU A 180 -14.34 -16.03 -6.15
CA GLU A 180 -15.15 -16.02 -4.93
C GLU A 180 -14.98 -17.31 -4.12
N GLY A 181 -14.87 -17.16 -2.80
CA GLY A 181 -14.78 -18.26 -1.85
C GLY A 181 -16.13 -18.88 -1.48
N GLU A 182 -16.08 -19.96 -0.73
CA GLU A 182 -17.25 -20.68 -0.21
C GLU A 182 -17.31 -20.55 1.32
N PHE A 183 -18.50 -20.22 1.83
CA PHE A 183 -18.72 -20.15 3.26
C PHE A 183 -19.08 -21.54 3.79
N ILE A 184 -18.30 -22.02 4.75
CA ILE A 184 -18.41 -23.36 5.33
C ILE A 184 -18.59 -23.24 6.84
N LYS A 185 -19.41 -24.07 7.42
CA LYS A 185 -19.50 -24.29 8.85
C LYS A 185 -18.65 -25.49 9.22
N LEU A 186 -17.63 -25.26 10.04
CA LEU A 186 -16.80 -26.30 10.66
C LEU A 186 -17.33 -26.56 12.07
N ASP A 187 -17.34 -27.81 12.47
CA ASP A 187 -17.69 -28.21 13.84
C ASP A 187 -16.48 -28.11 14.77
N GLU A 188 -15.27 -28.34 14.24
CA GLU A 188 -14.01 -28.27 14.98
C GLU A 188 -12.88 -27.67 14.16
N LEU A 189 -11.81 -27.23 14.84
CA LEU A 189 -10.61 -26.74 14.20
C LEU A 189 -9.85 -27.87 13.51
N PRO A 190 -9.39 -27.68 12.25
CA PRO A 190 -8.58 -28.69 11.60
C PRO A 190 -7.21 -28.82 12.26
N GLU A 191 -6.64 -30.03 12.26
CA GLU A 191 -5.28 -30.22 12.74
C GLU A 191 -4.25 -29.39 11.99
N LYS A 192 -4.44 -29.20 10.67
CA LYS A 192 -3.55 -28.41 9.81
C LYS A 192 -4.34 -27.32 9.09
N PHE A 193 -3.77 -26.12 9.04
CA PHE A 193 -4.37 -24.96 8.36
C PHE A 193 -3.84 -24.81 6.93
N ASP A 194 -3.84 -25.92 6.15
CA ASP A 194 -3.29 -25.94 4.77
C ASP A 194 -4.28 -25.40 3.74
N LYS A 195 -5.58 -25.53 4.00
CA LYS A 195 -6.61 -24.95 3.15
C LYS A 195 -6.57 -23.42 3.21
N VAL A 196 -6.44 -22.78 2.06
CA VAL A 196 -6.42 -21.32 1.98
C VAL A 196 -7.80 -20.76 2.30
N GLY A 197 -7.85 -19.82 3.23
CA GLY A 197 -9.12 -19.23 3.66
C GLY A 197 -9.00 -18.34 4.88
N ILE A 198 -10.18 -17.91 5.36
CA ILE A 198 -10.32 -17.05 6.54
C ILE A 198 -11.20 -17.77 7.55
N TYR A 199 -10.71 -17.90 8.76
CA TYR A 199 -11.38 -18.54 9.89
C TYR A 199 -11.97 -17.49 10.83
N ARG A 200 -13.15 -17.73 11.36
CA ARG A 200 -13.67 -17.02 12.54
C ARG A 200 -13.26 -17.83 13.78
N CYS A 201 -12.28 -17.32 14.49
CA CYS A 201 -11.67 -18.02 15.62
C CYS A 201 -11.29 -17.03 16.71
N LYS A 202 -11.63 -17.37 17.96
CA LYS A 202 -11.10 -16.66 19.12
C LYS A 202 -9.70 -17.17 19.39
N ILE A 203 -8.75 -16.27 19.54
CA ILE A 203 -7.39 -16.61 19.92
C ILE A 203 -7.05 -15.87 21.21
N ASP A 204 -6.76 -16.65 22.25
CA ASP A 204 -6.53 -16.11 23.57
C ASP A 204 -5.16 -15.40 23.63
N LYS A 205 -5.15 -14.31 24.41
CA LYS A 205 -3.93 -13.53 24.70
C LYS A 205 -3.18 -14.04 25.92
N SER A 206 -3.79 -14.89 26.74
CA SER A 206 -3.28 -15.23 28.08
C SER A 206 -2.11 -16.22 28.07
N GLY A 207 -1.82 -16.90 26.97
CA GLY A 207 -0.87 -18.02 26.92
C GLY A 207 0.61 -17.66 26.84
N ILE A 208 0.98 -16.45 26.41
CA ILE A 208 2.39 -16.03 26.25
C ILE A 208 2.54 -14.59 26.75
N PHE A 209 2.77 -14.45 28.06
CA PHE A 209 2.71 -13.16 28.75
C PHE A 209 3.77 -12.16 28.32
N GLU A 210 4.96 -12.58 27.94
CA GLU A 210 6.07 -11.65 27.66
C GLU A 210 6.27 -11.35 26.17
N HIS A 211 5.70 -12.17 25.24
CA HIS A 211 5.96 -12.09 23.82
C HIS A 211 4.70 -11.98 22.96
N ASN A 212 3.62 -11.44 23.52
CA ASN A 212 2.34 -11.23 22.84
C ASN A 212 2.44 -10.43 21.52
N TYR A 213 3.53 -9.71 21.32
CA TYR A 213 3.80 -8.94 20.11
C TYR A 213 4.23 -9.79 18.91
N LEU A 214 4.55 -11.09 19.10
CA LEU A 214 4.83 -12.01 18.00
C LEU A 214 3.58 -12.42 17.22
N PHE A 215 2.41 -12.12 17.75
CA PHE A 215 1.14 -12.40 17.10
C PHE A 215 0.23 -11.16 17.08
N ARG A 216 -0.41 -10.92 15.93
CA ARG A 216 -1.36 -9.82 15.80
C ARG A 216 -2.77 -10.30 16.11
N HIS A 217 -3.24 -10.07 17.33
CA HIS A 217 -4.61 -10.36 17.73
C HIS A 217 -5.62 -9.48 17.00
N ASN A 218 -6.75 -10.08 16.65
CA ASN A 218 -7.88 -9.45 15.98
C ASN A 218 -9.13 -9.49 16.84
N SER A 219 -9.58 -8.33 17.30
CA SER A 219 -10.79 -8.21 18.13
C SER A 219 -12.07 -8.70 17.45
N HIS A 220 -12.08 -8.76 16.12
CA HIS A 220 -13.23 -9.26 15.35
C HIS A 220 -13.13 -10.76 15.05
N HIS A 221 -12.06 -11.42 15.49
CA HIS A 221 -11.84 -12.86 15.41
C HIS A 221 -11.74 -13.45 13.98
N PHE A 222 -11.33 -12.66 13.00
CA PHE A 222 -11.09 -13.12 11.63
C PHE A 222 -9.61 -13.27 11.34
N TYR A 223 -9.17 -14.47 10.99
CA TYR A 223 -7.77 -14.80 10.75
C TYR A 223 -7.61 -15.61 9.47
N THR A 224 -6.59 -15.32 8.69
CA THR A 224 -6.24 -16.17 7.54
C THR A 224 -5.65 -17.50 8.02
N ASN A 225 -5.64 -18.50 7.14
CA ASN A 225 -4.94 -19.77 7.41
C ASN A 225 -3.46 -19.57 7.77
N ILE A 226 -2.81 -18.49 7.30
CA ILE A 226 -1.43 -18.14 7.61
C ILE A 226 -1.31 -17.69 9.08
N ASP A 227 -2.23 -16.83 9.52
CA ASP A 227 -2.31 -16.41 10.93
C ASP A 227 -2.60 -17.62 11.84
N MET A 228 -3.51 -18.52 11.43
CA MET A 228 -3.83 -19.72 12.20
C MET A 228 -2.62 -20.67 12.33
N LYS A 229 -1.83 -20.84 11.25
CA LYS A 229 -0.54 -21.57 11.31
C LYS A 229 0.42 -20.94 12.32
N ARG A 230 0.49 -19.61 12.34
CA ARG A 230 1.37 -18.91 13.29
C ARG A 230 0.88 -19.05 14.72
N ALA A 231 -0.41 -18.85 14.96
CA ALA A 231 -1.02 -19.04 16.29
C ALA A 231 -0.73 -20.44 16.84
N LYS A 232 -0.92 -21.49 16.01
CA LYS A 232 -0.61 -22.87 16.37
C LYS A 232 0.87 -23.05 16.71
N SER A 233 1.79 -22.48 15.91
CA SER A 233 3.24 -22.61 16.13
C SER A 233 3.71 -21.86 17.39
N LEU A 234 2.94 -20.90 17.87
CA LEU A 234 3.15 -20.18 19.13
C LEU A 234 2.40 -20.81 20.32
N ASN A 235 1.76 -21.97 20.11
CA ASN A 235 0.95 -22.66 21.13
C ASN A 235 -0.15 -21.79 21.73
N LEU A 236 -0.72 -20.86 20.93
CA LEU A 236 -1.85 -20.04 21.40
C LEU A 236 -3.13 -20.88 21.49
N SER A 237 -3.93 -20.66 22.52
CA SER A 237 -5.26 -21.26 22.64
C SER A 237 -6.16 -20.70 21.55
N MET A 238 -6.85 -21.60 20.82
CA MET A 238 -7.70 -21.26 19.68
C MET A 238 -9.05 -21.96 19.83
N GLU A 239 -10.14 -21.21 19.62
CA GLU A 239 -11.51 -21.71 19.66
C GLU A 239 -12.31 -21.21 18.45
N LEU A 240 -12.97 -22.12 17.71
CA LEU A 240 -13.88 -21.71 16.64
C LEU A 240 -15.05 -20.88 17.20
N VAL A 241 -15.44 -19.86 16.44
CA VAL A 241 -16.69 -19.13 16.75
C VAL A 241 -17.87 -19.99 16.30
N ASN A 242 -18.62 -20.51 17.26
CA ASN A 242 -19.80 -21.36 17.06
C ASN A 242 -21.08 -20.62 17.46
N ASP A 243 -21.52 -19.70 16.60
CA ASP A 243 -22.74 -18.90 16.75
C ASP A 243 -23.88 -19.36 15.83
N GLY A 244 -23.78 -20.59 15.31
CA GLY A 244 -24.74 -21.16 14.37
C GLY A 244 -24.50 -20.76 12.91
N LYS A 245 -23.59 -19.81 12.64
CA LYS A 245 -23.24 -19.33 11.30
C LYS A 245 -21.97 -19.99 10.81
N GLU A 246 -21.66 -19.79 9.51
CA GLU A 246 -20.41 -20.26 8.93
C GLU A 246 -19.22 -19.55 9.60
N ASN A 247 -18.16 -20.33 9.80
CA ASN A 247 -16.95 -19.91 10.50
C ASN A 247 -15.68 -20.10 9.69
N PHE A 248 -15.80 -20.50 8.42
CA PHE A 248 -14.71 -20.65 7.48
C PHE A 248 -15.10 -20.17 6.08
N LEU A 249 -14.36 -19.21 5.54
CA LEU A 249 -14.41 -18.81 4.14
C LEU A 249 -13.27 -19.51 3.42
N TYR A 250 -13.60 -20.51 2.60
CA TYR A 250 -12.68 -21.40 1.92
C TYR A 250 -12.47 -21.01 0.45
N TYR A 251 -11.23 -21.15 -0.01
CA TYR A 251 -10.87 -21.03 -1.43
C TYR A 251 -10.23 -22.33 -1.90
N SER A 252 -10.88 -23.03 -2.82
CA SER A 252 -10.37 -24.26 -3.44
C SER A 252 -9.16 -23.97 -4.34
N GLU A 253 -8.36 -24.98 -4.64
CA GLU A 253 -7.10 -24.82 -5.40
C GLU A 253 -7.30 -24.20 -6.80
N ASP A 254 -8.41 -24.49 -7.47
CA ASP A 254 -8.77 -23.93 -8.77
C ASP A 254 -9.12 -22.42 -8.71
N LYS A 255 -9.34 -21.90 -7.51
CA LYS A 255 -9.59 -20.47 -7.24
C LYS A 255 -8.34 -19.71 -6.82
N LEU A 256 -7.19 -20.35 -6.75
CA LEU A 256 -5.94 -19.81 -6.28
C LEU A 256 -4.93 -19.63 -7.41
N ILE A 257 -4.05 -18.64 -7.24
CA ILE A 257 -2.88 -18.45 -8.08
C ILE A 257 -1.66 -18.15 -7.22
N GLN A 258 -0.48 -18.52 -7.66
CA GLN A 258 0.75 -18.09 -7.01
C GLN A 258 0.91 -16.58 -7.18
N SER A 259 1.12 -15.87 -6.07
CA SER A 259 1.33 -14.43 -6.09
C SER A 259 2.49 -14.02 -7.00
N ARG A 260 3.57 -14.82 -6.98
CA ARG A 260 4.75 -14.63 -7.81
C ARG A 260 4.42 -14.58 -9.30
N ASP A 261 3.55 -15.46 -9.79
CA ASP A 261 3.19 -15.54 -11.22
C ASP A 261 2.52 -14.25 -11.74
N ILE A 262 1.95 -13.47 -10.80
CA ILE A 262 1.32 -12.19 -11.14
C ILE A 262 2.31 -11.04 -11.11
N PHE A 263 3.24 -11.03 -10.14
CA PHE A 263 3.97 -9.81 -9.79
C PHE A 263 5.45 -9.85 -10.12
N GLU A 264 6.00 -10.99 -10.54
CA GLU A 264 7.44 -11.17 -10.70
C GLU A 264 8.05 -10.18 -11.68
N GLU A 265 7.55 -10.12 -12.92
CA GLU A 265 8.12 -9.23 -13.95
C GLU A 265 8.11 -7.76 -13.53
N TYR A 266 7.00 -7.32 -12.93
CA TYR A 266 6.88 -5.95 -12.43
C TYR A 266 7.89 -5.65 -11.32
N ILE A 267 7.95 -6.52 -10.31
CA ILE A 267 8.76 -6.29 -9.12
C ILE A 267 10.25 -6.42 -9.44
N GLU A 268 10.65 -7.44 -10.20
CA GLU A 268 12.05 -7.67 -10.55
C GLU A 268 12.59 -6.53 -11.42
N MET A 269 11.84 -6.10 -12.44
CA MET A 269 12.26 -4.97 -13.28
C MET A 269 12.49 -3.71 -12.43
N LEU A 270 11.53 -3.34 -11.58
CA LEU A 270 11.66 -2.15 -10.75
C LEU A 270 12.75 -2.29 -9.68
N PHE A 271 12.95 -3.49 -9.17
CA PHE A 271 14.00 -3.72 -8.18
C PHE A 271 15.40 -3.64 -8.78
N GLU A 272 15.61 -4.14 -9.99
CA GLU A 272 16.87 -3.96 -10.73
C GLU A 272 17.11 -2.47 -11.08
N MET A 273 16.08 -1.76 -11.55
CA MET A 273 16.18 -0.31 -11.74
C MET A 273 16.56 0.42 -10.44
N LYS A 274 15.97 0.04 -9.30
CA LYS A 274 16.31 0.61 -7.98
C LYS A 274 17.79 0.44 -7.65
N LYS A 275 18.37 -0.75 -7.90
CA LYS A 275 19.80 -1.00 -7.68
C LYS A 275 20.67 -0.14 -8.60
N GLU A 276 20.33 -0.12 -9.89
CA GLU A 276 21.04 0.65 -10.90
C GLU A 276 21.13 2.13 -10.53
N TYR A 277 19.98 2.77 -10.24
CA TYR A 277 19.93 4.20 -9.95
C TYR A 277 20.49 4.56 -8.58
N LYS A 278 20.41 3.62 -7.60
CA LYS A 278 21.14 3.77 -6.35
C LYS A 278 22.65 3.79 -6.55
N ASN A 279 23.19 2.91 -7.42
CA ASN A 279 24.62 2.86 -7.73
C ASN A 279 25.10 4.10 -8.52
N LYS A 280 24.20 4.73 -9.28
CA LYS A 280 24.45 5.99 -9.98
C LYS A 280 24.31 7.23 -9.09
N ASN A 281 23.97 7.07 -7.81
CA ASN A 281 23.63 8.15 -6.88
C ASN A 281 22.50 9.05 -7.40
N ASP A 282 21.56 8.46 -8.14
CA ASP A 282 20.37 9.15 -8.66
C ASP A 282 19.21 9.03 -7.68
N ASP A 283 19.19 9.92 -6.70
CA ASP A 283 18.18 9.89 -5.62
C ASP A 283 16.77 10.13 -6.13
N GLU A 284 16.59 11.00 -7.11
CA GLU A 284 15.27 11.29 -7.69
C GLU A 284 14.65 10.02 -8.26
N MET A 285 15.36 9.36 -9.18
CA MET A 285 14.87 8.13 -9.80
C MET A 285 14.67 7.03 -8.77
N ASN A 286 15.57 6.91 -7.79
CA ASN A 286 15.45 5.93 -6.71
C ASN A 286 14.17 6.15 -5.87
N ILE A 287 13.81 7.40 -5.55
CA ILE A 287 12.57 7.74 -4.84
C ILE A 287 11.34 7.34 -5.67
N TYR A 288 11.32 7.65 -6.96
CA TYR A 288 10.22 7.27 -7.84
C TYR A 288 10.02 5.75 -7.90
N ILE A 289 11.10 4.99 -8.10
CA ILE A 289 11.04 3.54 -8.15
C ILE A 289 10.57 2.95 -6.82
N LYS A 290 11.06 3.47 -5.69
CA LYS A 290 10.58 3.07 -4.35
C LYS A 290 9.08 3.28 -4.21
N ARG A 291 8.54 4.40 -4.74
CA ARG A 291 7.10 4.68 -4.71
C ARG A 291 6.29 3.68 -5.52
N PHE A 292 6.76 3.34 -6.73
CA PHE A 292 6.11 2.32 -7.56
C PHE A 292 6.07 0.96 -6.85
N LEU A 293 7.17 0.55 -6.22
CA LEU A 293 7.24 -0.70 -5.47
C LEU A 293 6.35 -0.69 -4.22
N SER A 294 6.43 0.38 -3.41
CA SER A 294 5.72 0.43 -2.13
C SER A 294 4.22 0.64 -2.28
N ALA A 295 3.79 1.40 -3.29
CA ALA A 295 2.37 1.70 -3.50
C ALA A 295 1.61 0.55 -4.18
N LEU A 296 2.29 -0.43 -4.80
CA LEU A 296 1.68 -1.48 -5.61
C LEU A 296 0.51 -2.17 -4.89
N TRP A 297 0.75 -2.77 -3.74
CA TRP A 297 -0.30 -3.52 -3.04
C TRP A 297 -1.44 -2.62 -2.54
N GLY A 298 -1.12 -1.39 -2.14
CA GLY A 298 -2.11 -0.40 -1.74
C GLY A 298 -3.06 -0.03 -2.88
N VAL A 299 -2.50 0.21 -4.06
CA VAL A 299 -3.27 0.47 -5.29
C VAL A 299 -4.16 -0.71 -5.66
N LEU A 300 -3.61 -1.94 -5.57
CA LEU A 300 -4.35 -3.16 -5.89
C LEU A 300 -5.50 -3.45 -4.92
N CYS A 301 -5.36 -3.01 -3.68
CA CYS A 301 -6.33 -3.26 -2.61
C CYS A 301 -7.16 -2.03 -2.23
N GLN A 302 -7.22 -1.04 -3.11
CA GLN A 302 -7.97 0.19 -2.87
C GLN A 302 -9.47 -0.08 -2.86
N LYS A 303 -10.13 0.45 -1.82
CA LYS A 303 -11.58 0.41 -1.70
C LYS A 303 -12.22 1.45 -2.62
N ARG A 304 -13.42 1.14 -3.10
CA ARG A 304 -14.23 2.07 -3.87
C ARG A 304 -15.10 2.90 -2.94
N GLU A 305 -14.48 3.84 -2.27
CA GLU A 305 -15.13 4.75 -1.34
C GLU A 305 -15.11 6.18 -1.91
N PHE A 306 -16.25 6.85 -1.86
CA PHE A 306 -16.41 8.23 -2.27
C PHE A 306 -16.78 9.10 -1.09
N GLN A 307 -16.21 10.30 -1.00
CA GLN A 307 -16.51 11.23 0.07
C GLN A 307 -17.33 12.40 -0.49
N TYR A 308 -18.46 12.67 0.15
CA TYR A 308 -19.32 13.79 -0.16
C TYR A 308 -19.42 14.71 1.05
N LYS A 309 -19.63 16.00 0.78
CA LYS A 309 -20.07 16.97 1.78
C LYS A 309 -21.54 17.26 1.51
N ILE A 310 -22.37 17.17 2.52
CA ILE A 310 -23.78 17.52 2.49
C ILE A 310 -23.91 18.80 3.29
N ASP A 311 -24.35 19.88 2.64
CA ASP A 311 -24.62 21.17 3.26
C ASP A 311 -26.14 21.33 3.40
N TYR A 312 -26.66 21.11 4.60
CA TYR A 312 -28.10 21.19 4.88
C TYR A 312 -28.70 22.61 4.74
N SER A 313 -27.86 23.63 4.69
CA SER A 313 -28.33 25.00 4.43
C SER A 313 -28.70 25.25 2.95
N LYS A 314 -28.34 24.32 2.05
CA LYS A 314 -28.50 24.47 0.58
C LYS A 314 -29.46 23.49 -0.05
N GLU A 315 -30.23 22.74 0.73
CA GLU A 315 -31.06 21.62 0.24
C GLU A 315 -30.27 20.64 -0.66
N ASP A 316 -28.98 20.46 -0.36
CA ASP A 316 -28.13 19.55 -1.13
C ASP A 316 -28.55 18.10 -0.85
N GLU A 317 -29.28 17.52 -1.79
CA GLU A 317 -29.47 16.08 -1.86
C GLU A 317 -28.20 15.41 -2.41
N ILE A 318 -27.95 14.16 -2.01
CA ILE A 318 -26.87 13.33 -2.59
C ILE A 318 -27.31 12.93 -4.01
N LYS A 319 -27.23 13.86 -4.95
CA LYS A 319 -27.76 13.72 -6.33
C LYS A 319 -27.08 12.65 -7.19
N ASN A 320 -26.03 11.97 -6.71
CA ASN A 320 -25.20 11.07 -7.52
C ASN A 320 -24.98 9.69 -6.92
N MET A 321 -25.84 9.21 -6.02
CA MET A 321 -25.78 7.83 -5.57
C MET A 321 -26.23 6.89 -6.68
N LYS A 322 -25.42 5.87 -6.94
CA LYS A 322 -25.70 4.81 -7.90
C LYS A 322 -26.42 3.68 -7.21
N ASP A 323 -27.04 2.80 -7.99
CA ASP A 323 -27.61 1.57 -7.47
C ASP A 323 -26.54 0.75 -6.71
N GLY A 324 -26.88 0.29 -5.51
CA GLY A 324 -25.97 -0.40 -4.61
C GLY A 324 -25.03 0.50 -3.78
N ASP A 325 -25.12 1.83 -3.91
CA ASP A 325 -24.36 2.77 -3.07
C ASP A 325 -25.03 2.93 -1.70
N GLU A 326 -24.25 2.79 -0.63
CA GLU A 326 -24.68 2.98 0.75
C GLU A 326 -23.72 3.88 1.52
N ILE A 327 -24.29 4.68 2.43
CA ILE A 327 -23.51 5.49 3.36
C ILE A 327 -22.93 4.56 4.43
N ILE A 328 -21.61 4.40 4.42
CA ILE A 328 -20.88 3.55 5.38
C ILE A 328 -20.30 4.34 6.56
N LYS A 329 -20.17 5.65 6.42
CA LYS A 329 -19.65 6.53 7.47
C LYS A 329 -20.23 7.92 7.33
N ARG A 330 -20.62 8.51 8.46
CA ARG A 330 -21.04 9.91 8.56
C ARG A 330 -20.24 10.58 9.66
N HIS A 331 -19.72 11.76 9.37
CA HIS A 331 -19.01 12.60 10.32
C HIS A 331 -19.50 14.04 10.21
N ARG A 332 -19.98 14.61 11.31
CA ARG A 332 -20.36 16.02 11.37
C ARG A 332 -19.12 16.89 11.29
N TYR A 333 -19.06 17.74 10.28
CA TYR A 333 -17.92 18.63 10.03
C TYR A 333 -18.15 20.04 10.61
N THR A 334 -19.38 20.56 10.45
CA THR A 334 -19.87 21.77 11.07
C THR A 334 -21.33 21.56 11.46
N GLU A 335 -21.98 22.57 12.10
CA GLU A 335 -23.41 22.48 12.46
C GLU A 335 -24.31 22.14 11.28
N ASN A 336 -23.97 22.65 10.08
CA ASN A 336 -24.77 22.49 8.87
C ASN A 336 -24.14 21.59 7.81
N VAL A 337 -22.96 21.02 8.04
CA VAL A 337 -22.23 20.23 7.03
C VAL A 337 -21.81 18.87 7.59
N ASP A 338 -22.30 17.82 6.96
CA ASP A 338 -21.81 16.46 7.17
C ASP A 338 -20.82 16.03 6.06
N LYS A 339 -19.77 15.33 6.45
CA LYS A 339 -18.92 14.57 5.56
C LYS A 339 -19.37 13.11 5.62
N ILE A 340 -19.86 12.61 4.49
CA ILE A 340 -20.26 11.21 4.37
C ILE A 340 -19.28 10.44 3.51
N THR A 341 -19.11 9.17 3.83
CA THR A 341 -18.40 8.21 2.97
C THR A 341 -19.41 7.20 2.43
N VAL A 342 -19.44 7.07 1.14
CA VAL A 342 -20.33 6.17 0.41
C VAL A 342 -19.51 5.06 -0.22
N MET A 343 -20.00 3.83 -0.16
CA MET A 343 -19.41 2.66 -0.81
C MET A 343 -20.46 1.93 -1.63
N ASN A 344 -20.06 1.48 -2.83
CA ASN A 344 -20.90 0.58 -3.61
C ASN A 344 -20.71 -0.86 -3.12
N LYS A 345 -21.72 -1.43 -2.46
CA LYS A 345 -21.66 -2.79 -1.92
C LYS A 345 -21.65 -3.89 -2.99
N MET A 346 -22.14 -3.60 -4.20
CA MET A 346 -22.06 -4.54 -5.32
C MET A 346 -20.67 -4.62 -5.96
N ASN A 347 -19.83 -3.62 -5.70
CA ASN A 347 -18.45 -3.56 -6.20
C ASN A 347 -17.56 -2.71 -5.27
N PRO A 348 -17.22 -3.23 -4.08
CA PRO A 348 -16.59 -2.45 -3.02
C PRO A 348 -15.10 -2.16 -3.25
N MET A 349 -14.48 -2.78 -4.26
CA MET A 349 -13.06 -2.64 -4.55
C MET A 349 -12.83 -1.99 -5.92
N GLU A 350 -11.80 -1.16 -6.01
CA GLU A 350 -11.42 -0.49 -7.26
C GLU A 350 -10.77 -1.44 -8.27
N THR A 351 -10.17 -2.51 -7.78
CA THR A 351 -9.49 -3.51 -8.60
C THR A 351 -10.01 -4.92 -8.31
N ARG A 352 -9.60 -5.86 -9.15
CA ARG A 352 -9.91 -7.28 -8.99
C ARG A 352 -9.02 -8.00 -7.95
N PHE A 353 -8.02 -7.30 -7.38
CA PHE A 353 -7.03 -7.88 -6.49
C PHE A 353 -7.32 -7.67 -4.99
N GLY A 354 -8.52 -7.25 -4.64
CA GLY A 354 -8.88 -7.00 -3.23
C GLY A 354 -8.68 -8.20 -2.30
N ARG A 355 -8.79 -9.44 -2.85
CA ARG A 355 -8.54 -10.68 -2.10
C ARG A 355 -7.09 -10.89 -1.69
N LEU A 356 -6.13 -10.21 -2.34
CA LEU A 356 -4.72 -10.25 -1.98
C LEU A 356 -4.46 -9.74 -0.55
N LYS A 357 -5.19 -8.71 -0.12
CA LYS A 357 -4.85 -7.91 1.07
C LYS A 357 -4.66 -8.73 2.35
N PRO A 358 -5.62 -9.55 2.82
CA PRO A 358 -5.45 -10.27 4.07
C PRO A 358 -4.30 -11.28 4.03
N PHE A 359 -4.11 -11.98 2.92
CA PHE A 359 -3.07 -13.00 2.77
C PHE A 359 -1.67 -12.38 2.67
N LEU A 360 -1.52 -11.25 1.99
CA LEU A 360 -0.27 -10.49 1.93
C LEU A 360 0.14 -9.99 3.32
N LEU A 361 -0.81 -9.37 4.04
CA LEU A 361 -0.55 -8.82 5.37
C LEU A 361 -0.24 -9.92 6.40
N SER A 362 -0.95 -11.04 6.36
CA SER A 362 -0.68 -12.16 7.25
C SER A 362 0.64 -12.86 6.94
N MET A 363 1.01 -13.00 5.67
CA MET A 363 2.32 -13.52 5.29
C MET A 363 3.44 -12.59 5.79
N GLY A 364 3.25 -11.27 5.71
CA GLY A 364 4.18 -10.30 6.30
C GLY A 364 4.33 -10.52 7.81
N ARG A 365 3.23 -10.58 8.54
CA ARG A 365 3.27 -10.87 9.99
C ARG A 365 3.97 -12.19 10.29
N TYR A 366 3.66 -13.24 9.55
CA TYR A 366 4.26 -14.56 9.72
C TYR A 366 5.79 -14.52 9.54
N ILE A 367 6.27 -13.91 8.44
CA ILE A 367 7.70 -13.82 8.12
C ILE A 367 8.44 -13.00 9.17
N MET A 368 7.89 -11.83 9.56
CA MET A 368 8.52 -10.99 10.60
C MET A 368 8.55 -11.70 11.94
N SER A 369 7.43 -12.26 12.37
CA SER A 369 7.32 -12.98 13.63
C SER A 369 8.31 -14.16 13.72
N LYS A 370 8.47 -14.94 12.64
CA LYS A 370 9.45 -16.03 12.59
C LYS A 370 10.89 -15.53 12.58
N LEU A 371 11.15 -14.42 11.93
CA LEU A 371 12.50 -13.84 11.84
C LEU A 371 13.04 -13.42 13.21
N ILE A 372 12.16 -12.83 14.04
CA ILE A 372 12.57 -12.25 15.34
C ILE A 372 12.24 -13.16 16.53
N GLU A 373 11.81 -14.40 16.31
CA GLU A 373 11.26 -15.27 17.36
C GLU A 373 12.27 -15.50 18.49
N ASP A 374 13.50 -15.85 18.17
CA ASP A 374 14.54 -16.18 19.15
C ASP A 374 14.92 -14.96 19.98
N ASP A 375 15.16 -13.80 19.35
CA ASP A 375 15.44 -12.56 20.07
C ASP A 375 14.25 -12.07 20.91
N ALA A 376 13.03 -12.31 20.44
CA ALA A 376 11.83 -12.01 21.19
C ALA A 376 11.73 -12.88 22.45
N LEU A 377 11.98 -14.19 22.33
CA LEU A 377 11.96 -15.13 23.47
C LEU A 377 13.05 -14.78 24.51
N ASN A 378 14.16 -14.21 24.08
CA ASN A 378 15.23 -13.74 24.94
C ASN A 378 15.04 -12.30 25.47
N GLY A 379 13.91 -11.63 25.16
CA GLY A 379 13.62 -10.27 25.61
C GLY A 379 14.43 -9.18 24.92
N ASN A 380 15.17 -9.50 23.85
CA ASN A 380 16.09 -8.59 23.16
C ASN A 380 15.37 -7.61 22.22
N ILE A 381 14.13 -7.87 21.83
CA ILE A 381 13.36 -6.99 20.94
C ILE A 381 12.82 -5.79 21.72
N VAL A 382 13.15 -4.58 21.28
CA VAL A 382 12.66 -3.33 21.89
C VAL A 382 11.71 -2.54 20.99
N LYS A 383 11.71 -2.82 19.69
CA LYS A 383 10.78 -2.19 18.74
C LYS A 383 10.55 -3.07 17.54
N ILE A 384 9.30 -3.09 17.06
CA ILE A 384 8.90 -3.66 15.77
C ILE A 384 8.01 -2.64 15.07
N HIS A 385 8.31 -2.35 13.81
CA HIS A 385 7.49 -1.45 13.02
C HIS A 385 7.46 -1.91 11.56
N THR A 386 6.45 -2.72 11.22
CA THR A 386 6.13 -3.21 9.87
C THR A 386 7.22 -4.08 9.24
N ASP A 387 8.27 -3.48 8.69
CA ASP A 387 9.36 -4.09 7.92
C ASP A 387 10.72 -3.98 8.64
N GLY A 388 10.75 -3.30 9.78
CA GLY A 388 11.93 -3.13 10.60
C GLY A 388 11.72 -3.49 12.06
N PHE A 389 12.81 -3.77 12.75
CA PHE A 389 12.84 -4.05 14.18
C PHE A 389 14.15 -3.59 14.80
N CYS A 390 14.13 -3.37 16.12
CA CYS A 390 15.31 -3.01 16.89
C CYS A 390 15.59 -4.11 17.93
N VAL A 391 16.86 -4.53 17.96
CA VAL A 391 17.40 -5.51 18.91
C VAL A 391 18.37 -4.80 19.84
N ILE A 392 18.41 -5.20 21.11
CA ILE A 392 19.43 -4.75 22.05
C ILE A 392 20.81 -5.23 21.56
N ASN A 393 21.77 -4.31 21.49
CA ASN A 393 23.14 -4.63 21.13
C ASN A 393 23.96 -4.89 22.43
N ASN A 394 24.13 -6.15 22.76
CA ASN A 394 24.90 -6.58 23.94
C ASN A 394 26.39 -6.84 23.62
N GLY A 395 26.83 -6.49 22.39
CA GLY A 395 28.20 -6.76 21.93
C GLY A 395 28.40 -8.19 21.41
N GLU A 396 27.39 -9.03 21.47
CA GLU A 396 27.36 -10.35 20.82
C GLU A 396 26.97 -10.22 19.36
N GLN A 397 27.55 -11.04 18.50
CA GLN A 397 27.26 -11.00 17.07
C GLN A 397 25.84 -11.57 16.82
N ASN A 398 24.92 -10.72 16.41
CA ASN A 398 23.60 -11.17 15.98
C ASN A 398 23.71 -11.97 14.68
N ASP A 399 23.10 -13.15 14.62
CA ASP A 399 23.15 -14.09 13.49
C ASP A 399 22.32 -13.66 12.26
N TYR A 400 21.86 -12.42 12.20
CA TYR A 400 21.07 -11.92 11.07
C TYR A 400 21.90 -11.76 9.81
N LYS A 401 21.52 -12.48 8.74
CA LYS A 401 22.19 -12.42 7.44
C LYS A 401 21.85 -11.10 6.72
N ILE A 402 22.79 -10.19 6.70
CA ILE A 402 22.67 -8.90 6.01
C ILE A 402 22.96 -9.07 4.51
N ASN A 403 22.06 -8.57 3.67
CA ASN A 403 22.27 -8.54 2.23
C ASN A 403 21.35 -7.50 1.52
N ASN A 404 21.74 -7.10 0.30
CA ASN A 404 21.02 -6.12 -0.51
C ASN A 404 19.97 -6.74 -1.47
N LYS A 405 19.62 -8.02 -1.30
CA LYS A 405 18.61 -8.67 -2.12
C LYS A 405 17.21 -8.16 -1.76
N LEU A 406 16.27 -8.43 -2.63
CA LEU A 406 14.86 -8.19 -2.36
C LEU A 406 14.43 -8.99 -1.12
N GLY A 407 13.85 -8.31 -0.12
CA GLY A 407 13.51 -8.90 1.17
C GLY A 407 14.69 -9.19 2.10
N GLY A 408 15.93 -8.87 1.68
CA GLY A 408 17.10 -8.98 2.53
C GLY A 408 17.09 -7.98 3.67
N LEU A 409 17.80 -8.28 4.76
CA LEU A 409 17.98 -7.37 5.88
C LEU A 409 19.14 -6.41 5.61
N LYS A 410 18.99 -5.19 6.05
CA LYS A 410 20.04 -4.18 6.14
C LYS A 410 20.05 -3.59 7.55
N ILE A 411 21.22 -3.16 8.01
CA ILE A 411 21.34 -2.32 9.20
C ILE A 411 20.98 -0.89 8.78
N GLU A 412 20.03 -0.28 9.48
CA GLU A 412 19.59 1.09 9.22
C GLU A 412 20.17 2.07 10.23
N LYS A 413 20.29 1.64 11.49
CA LYS A 413 20.88 2.41 12.58
C LYS A 413 21.56 1.48 13.57
N GLU A 414 22.62 1.98 14.19
CA GLU A 414 23.32 1.30 15.27
C GLU A 414 23.85 2.35 16.26
N GLY A 415 23.81 2.06 17.56
CA GLY A 415 24.29 2.93 18.62
C GLY A 415 23.33 3.07 19.79
N LYS A 416 23.56 4.09 20.62
CA LYS A 416 22.74 4.37 21.79
C LYS A 416 21.54 5.24 21.43
N TYR A 417 20.34 4.75 21.72
CA TYR A 417 19.08 5.42 21.38
C TYR A 417 18.11 5.44 22.55
N PHE A 418 17.31 6.52 22.59
CA PHE A 418 16.10 6.63 23.40
C PHE A 418 14.87 6.38 22.51
N ILE A 419 14.05 5.40 22.84
CA ILE A 419 12.83 5.06 22.14
C ILE A 419 11.64 5.64 22.91
N GLN A 420 11.11 6.77 22.44
CA GLN A 420 9.96 7.40 23.07
C GLN A 420 8.67 6.63 22.82
N ASN A 421 8.47 6.21 21.58
CA ASN A 421 7.34 5.39 21.14
C ASN A 421 7.64 4.76 19.76
N VAL A 422 6.69 4.01 19.21
CA VAL A 422 6.87 3.31 17.94
C VAL A 422 7.30 4.20 16.77
N ASN A 423 6.90 5.48 16.77
CA ASN A 423 7.18 6.44 15.69
C ASN A 423 8.37 7.37 15.98
N LYS A 424 8.83 7.45 17.24
CA LYS A 424 9.84 8.42 17.66
C LYS A 424 10.99 7.75 18.40
N MET A 425 12.18 7.89 17.84
CA MET A 425 13.43 7.38 18.38
C MET A 425 14.54 8.42 18.14
N TYR A 426 15.31 8.71 19.16
CA TYR A 426 16.35 9.74 19.18
C TYR A 426 17.71 9.13 19.53
N CYS A 427 18.79 9.66 18.97
CA CYS A 427 20.14 9.35 19.41
C CYS A 427 20.31 9.84 20.86
N ALA A 428 20.80 8.99 21.75
CA ALA A 428 20.94 9.26 23.18
C ALA A 428 22.39 9.63 23.53
#